data_ace3e08eb383e97062512ad30cb80b41
#
_entry.id   ace3e08eb383e97062512ad30cb80b41
#
_cell.length_a   1.000
_cell.length_b   1.000
_cell.length_c   1.000
_cell.angle_alpha   90.00
_cell.angle_beta   90.00
_cell.angle_gamma   90.00
#
_symmetry.space_group_name_H-M   'P 1'
#
loop_
_entity.id
_entity.type
_entity.pdbx_description
1 polymer ?
#
loop_
_entity_poly.entity_id
_entity_poly.type
_entity_poly.pdbx_seq_one_letter_code
_entity_poly.pdbx_strand_id
1 'polypeptide(L)'
;MDEFKVIWTKRALTVFQKTAYWYATNLGIQFAVTFAKNIDEAVHKILLMPTVGQLEKHGKDKEYRSILSHPLCRVYYWYNNTEIHIVRLRYNKMNK
;
A
#
# COMPACT_ATOMS: atom_id res chain seq x y z
N MET A 1 -13.08 20.87 -5.75
CA MET A 1 -12.36 19.67 -6.10
C MET A 1 -12.15 18.81 -4.89
N ASP A 2 -12.61 17.62 -4.96
CA ASP A 2 -12.56 16.76 -3.80
C ASP A 2 -11.25 16.00 -3.77
N GLU A 3 -10.66 16.03 -2.60
CA GLU A 3 -9.45 15.25 -2.38
C GLU A 3 -9.79 14.11 -1.46
N PHE A 4 -9.25 12.96 -1.79
CA PHE A 4 -9.40 11.82 -0.91
C PHE A 4 -8.47 11.97 0.27
N LYS A 5 -8.96 11.57 1.42
CA LYS A 5 -8.15 11.46 2.61
C LYS A 5 -7.64 10.02 2.68
N VAL A 6 -6.34 9.88 2.88
CA VAL A 6 -5.74 8.54 2.96
C VAL A 6 -5.64 8.14 4.42
N ILE A 7 -6.19 6.99 4.73
CA ILE A 7 -6.20 6.46 6.08
C ILE A 7 -5.52 5.10 6.08
N TRP A 8 -4.50 4.95 6.90
CA TRP A 8 -3.79 3.70 7.04
C TRP A 8 -4.34 2.95 8.25
N THR A 9 -4.67 1.68 8.08
CA THR A 9 -5.01 0.87 9.24
C THR A 9 -3.74 0.64 10.05
N LYS A 10 -3.92 0.37 11.31
CA LYS A 10 -2.79 0.07 12.19
C LYS A 10 -2.01 -1.12 11.65
N ARG A 11 -2.72 -2.12 11.16
CA ARG A 11 -2.07 -3.31 10.62
C ARG A 11 -1.18 -2.98 9.43
N ALA A 12 -1.70 -2.20 8.49
CA ALA A 12 -0.92 -1.83 7.31
C ALA A 12 0.28 -0.98 7.70
N LEU A 13 0.08 -0.05 8.61
CA LEU A 13 1.17 0.81 9.05
C LEU A 13 2.26 0.01 9.75
N THR A 14 1.87 -0.96 10.56
CA THR A 14 2.84 -1.80 11.25
C THR A 14 3.69 -2.59 10.27
N VAL A 15 3.07 -3.16 9.24
CA VAL A 15 3.81 -3.90 8.23
C VAL A 15 4.77 -2.97 7.49
N PHE A 16 4.30 -1.77 7.16
CA PHE A 16 5.15 -0.79 6.49
C PHE A 16 6.38 -0.48 7.31
N GLN A 17 6.19 -0.19 8.59
CA GLN A 17 7.29 0.18 9.48
C GLN A 17 8.28 -0.96 9.66
N LYS A 18 7.77 -2.15 9.87
CA LYS A 18 8.65 -3.31 10.05
C LYS A 18 9.44 -3.62 8.78
N THR A 19 8.81 -3.50 7.64
CA THR A 19 9.48 -3.78 6.37
C THR A 19 10.56 -2.74 6.10
N ALA A 20 10.25 -1.46 6.34
CA ALA A 20 11.23 -0.41 6.14
C ALA A 20 12.42 -0.59 7.08
N TYR A 21 12.14 -0.96 8.33
CA TYR A 21 13.20 -1.20 9.29
C TYR A 21 14.08 -2.38 8.84
N TRP A 22 13.45 -3.43 8.35
CA TRP A 22 14.20 -4.58 7.87
C TRP A 22 15.15 -4.20 6.73
N TYR A 23 14.65 -3.41 5.78
CA TYR A 23 15.48 -2.93 4.69
C TYR A 23 16.67 -2.13 5.21
N ALA A 24 16.37 -1.20 6.13
CA ALA A 24 17.42 -0.32 6.63
C ALA A 24 18.52 -1.09 7.35
N THR A 25 18.13 -2.11 8.13
CA THR A 25 19.10 -2.83 8.93
C THR A 25 19.84 -3.91 8.15
N ASN A 26 19.22 -4.47 7.13
CA ASN A 26 19.81 -5.59 6.40
C ASN A 26 20.46 -5.19 5.09
N LEU A 27 19.94 -4.18 4.42
CA LEU A 27 20.42 -3.79 3.10
C LEU A 27 20.94 -2.36 3.04
N GLY A 28 20.58 -1.54 4.01
CA GLY A 28 21.02 -0.15 4.03
C GLY A 28 19.86 0.81 3.96
N ILE A 29 20.09 2.01 4.50
CA ILE A 29 19.03 3.01 4.61
C ILE A 29 18.43 3.39 3.26
N GLN A 30 19.25 3.39 2.22
CA GLN A 30 18.76 3.81 0.91
C GLN A 30 17.73 2.83 0.35
N PHE A 31 17.80 1.57 0.73
CA PHE A 31 16.79 0.61 0.31
C PHE A 31 15.47 0.85 1.04
N ALA A 32 15.55 1.26 2.31
CA ALA A 32 14.33 1.62 3.03
C ALA A 32 13.68 2.85 2.42
N VAL A 33 14.49 3.84 2.03
CA VAL A 33 13.97 5.04 1.38
C VAL A 33 13.29 4.69 0.06
N THR A 34 13.91 3.83 -0.73
CA THR A 34 13.33 3.42 -2.00
C THR A 34 12.02 2.67 -1.79
N PHE A 35 11.98 1.78 -0.79
CA PHE A 35 10.74 1.09 -0.47
C PHE A 35 9.63 2.07 -0.12
N ALA A 36 9.92 3.03 0.76
CA ALA A 36 8.93 4.02 1.17
C ALA A 36 8.45 4.84 -0.02
N LYS A 37 9.37 5.18 -0.91
CA LYS A 37 9.05 5.94 -2.11
C LYS A 37 8.12 5.17 -3.03
N ASN A 38 8.39 3.89 -3.20
CA ASN A 38 7.53 3.04 -4.04
C ASN A 38 6.12 2.95 -3.47
N ILE A 39 6.00 2.83 -2.15
CA ILE A 39 4.69 2.80 -1.51
C ILE A 39 3.98 4.14 -1.73
N ASP A 40 4.70 5.24 -1.56
CA ASP A 40 4.12 6.56 -1.76
C ASP A 40 3.61 6.74 -3.19
N GLU A 41 4.36 6.28 -4.17
CA GLU A 41 3.95 6.37 -5.56
C GLU A 41 2.70 5.54 -5.82
N ALA A 42 2.61 4.36 -5.20
CA ALA A 42 1.43 3.53 -5.36
C ALA A 42 0.21 4.23 -4.78
N VAL A 43 0.35 4.84 -3.60
CA VAL A 43 -0.75 5.58 -2.99
C VAL A 43 -1.16 6.75 -3.86
N HIS A 44 -0.19 7.43 -4.47
CA HIS A 44 -0.49 8.53 -5.39
C HIS A 44 -1.32 8.05 -6.58
N LYS A 45 -0.99 6.91 -7.14
CA LYS A 45 -1.77 6.37 -8.25
C LYS A 45 -3.19 6.08 -7.83
N ILE A 46 -3.37 5.56 -6.62
CA ILE A 46 -4.72 5.31 -6.10
C ILE A 46 -5.48 6.62 -5.92
N LEU A 47 -4.79 7.66 -5.43
CA LEU A 47 -5.41 8.97 -5.27
C LEU A 47 -5.90 9.54 -6.60
N LEU A 48 -5.12 9.35 -7.65
CA LEU A 48 -5.48 9.86 -8.97
C LEU A 48 -6.63 9.08 -9.59
N MET A 49 -6.68 7.79 -9.34
CA MET A 49 -7.72 6.93 -9.91
C MET A 49 -7.97 5.76 -8.97
N PRO A 50 -8.91 5.90 -8.02
CA PRO A 50 -9.14 4.83 -7.05
C PRO A 50 -9.48 3.47 -7.66
N THR A 51 -9.95 3.43 -8.89
CA THR A 51 -10.24 2.16 -9.56
C THR A 51 -9.02 1.53 -10.22
N VAL A 52 -7.84 2.14 -10.07
CA VAL A 52 -6.64 1.65 -10.75
C VAL A 52 -6.24 0.24 -10.33
N GLY A 53 -6.48 -0.12 -9.08
CA GLY A 53 -6.08 -1.43 -8.58
C GLY A 53 -7.00 -2.52 -9.11
N GLN A 54 -6.44 -3.73 -9.19
CA GLN A 54 -7.28 -4.85 -9.60
C GLN A 54 -8.25 -5.21 -8.49
N LEU A 55 -9.43 -5.62 -8.89
CA LEU A 55 -10.46 -6.01 -7.94
C LEU A 55 -10.10 -7.33 -7.30
N GLU A 56 -10.06 -7.34 -5.96
CA GLU A 56 -9.71 -8.57 -5.25
C GLU A 56 -10.95 -9.29 -4.76
N LYS A 57 -11.90 -8.54 -4.23
CA LYS A 57 -13.16 -9.15 -3.80
C LYS A 57 -14.18 -8.07 -3.53
N HIS A 58 -15.43 -8.46 -3.58
CA HIS A 58 -16.53 -7.61 -3.17
C HIS A 58 -16.85 -7.89 -1.72
N GLY A 59 -16.79 -6.85 -0.90
CA GLY A 59 -17.33 -6.93 0.42
C GLY A 59 -18.79 -6.55 0.35
N LYS A 60 -19.44 -6.51 1.50
CA LYS A 60 -20.85 -6.18 1.57
C LYS A 60 -21.12 -4.77 1.06
N ASP A 61 -20.30 -3.83 1.48
CA ASP A 61 -20.47 -2.43 1.12
C ASP A 61 -19.26 -1.86 0.42
N LYS A 62 -18.28 -2.68 0.11
CA LYS A 62 -17.01 -2.18 -0.43
C LYS A 62 -16.39 -3.17 -1.37
N GLU A 63 -15.59 -2.61 -2.25
CA GLU A 63 -14.75 -3.41 -3.11
C GLU A 63 -13.32 -3.26 -2.62
N TYR A 64 -12.67 -4.38 -2.42
CA TYR A 64 -11.25 -4.37 -2.07
C TYR A 64 -10.43 -4.50 -3.35
N ARG A 65 -9.45 -3.65 -3.48
CA ARG A 65 -8.59 -3.62 -4.65
C ARG A 65 -7.13 -3.68 -4.20
N SER A 66 -6.25 -3.98 -5.13
CA SER A 66 -4.84 -3.97 -4.82
C SER A 66 -4.03 -3.46 -5.99
N ILE A 67 -2.87 -2.90 -5.68
CA ILE A 67 -1.95 -2.41 -6.68
C ILE A 67 -0.55 -2.83 -6.27
N LEU A 68 0.26 -3.17 -7.26
CA LEU A 68 1.63 -3.58 -7.01
C LEU A 68 2.49 -2.32 -6.91
N SER A 69 3.15 -2.12 -5.76
CA SER A 69 4.02 -0.97 -5.60
C SER A 69 5.44 -1.28 -6.02
N HIS A 70 5.80 -2.55 -5.87
CA HIS A 70 7.14 -3.04 -6.15
C HIS A 70 6.97 -4.52 -6.41
N PRO A 71 7.85 -5.16 -7.17
CA PRO A 71 7.67 -6.58 -7.46
C PRO A 71 7.40 -7.44 -6.24
N LEU A 72 7.85 -7.01 -5.06
CA LEU A 72 7.71 -7.79 -3.85
C LEU A 72 6.66 -7.26 -2.88
N CYS A 73 5.93 -6.21 -3.25
CA CYS A 73 4.97 -5.63 -2.31
C CYS A 73 3.70 -5.20 -3.00
N ARG A 74 2.58 -5.62 -2.44
CA ARG A 74 1.27 -5.27 -2.96
C ARG A 74 0.49 -4.51 -1.90
N VAL A 75 -0.18 -3.43 -2.32
CA VAL A 75 -0.95 -2.55 -1.45
C VAL A 75 -2.43 -2.86 -1.63
N TYR A 76 -3.09 -3.23 -0.56
CA TYR A 76 -4.53 -3.53 -0.59
C TYR A 76 -5.30 -2.37 0.03
N TYR A 77 -6.40 -1.99 -0.60
CA TYR A 77 -7.16 -0.84 -0.16
C TYR A 77 -8.62 -0.97 -0.54
N TRP A 78 -9.45 -0.14 0.05
CA TRP A 78 -10.80 0.12 -0.41
C TRP A 78 -11.02 1.63 -0.31
N TYR A 79 -12.06 2.12 -0.97
CA TYR A 79 -12.31 3.55 -0.96
C TYR A 79 -13.81 3.84 -1.01
N ASN A 80 -14.15 5.05 -0.57
CA ASN A 80 -15.49 5.57 -0.73
C ASN A 80 -15.37 6.94 -1.39
N ASN A 81 -16.39 7.79 -1.25
CA ASN A 81 -16.39 9.07 -1.93
C ASN A 81 -15.36 10.05 -1.40
N THR A 82 -14.88 9.86 -0.18
CA THR A 82 -14.01 10.84 0.47
C THR A 82 -12.71 10.26 1.01
N GLU A 83 -12.62 8.95 1.12
CA GLU A 83 -11.49 8.32 1.81
C GLU A 83 -10.97 7.12 1.06
N ILE A 84 -9.66 6.94 1.16
CA ILE A 84 -9.01 5.74 0.70
C ILE A 84 -8.40 5.09 1.93
N HIS A 85 -8.74 3.84 2.15
CA HIS A 85 -8.25 3.09 3.32
C HIS A 85 -7.24 2.07 2.87
N ILE A 86 -5.99 2.25 3.31
CA ILE A 86 -4.94 1.28 3.05
C ILE A 86 -5.04 0.24 4.15
N VAL A 87 -5.46 -0.96 3.79
CA VAL A 87 -5.81 -1.96 4.81
C VAL A 87 -4.76 -3.03 4.98
N ARG A 88 -3.89 -3.21 3.99
CA ARG A 88 -2.92 -4.26 4.09
C ARG A 88 -1.78 -4.04 3.12
N LEU A 89 -0.58 -4.34 3.57
CA LEU A 89 0.57 -4.46 2.69
C LEU A 89 0.99 -5.91 2.75
N ARG A 90 1.18 -6.49 1.57
CA ARG A 90 1.65 -7.85 1.51
C ARG A 90 3.02 -7.84 0.88
N TYR A 91 3.99 -8.21 1.67
CA TYR A 91 5.37 -8.24 1.23
C TYR A 91 5.78 -9.68 0.98
N ASN A 92 6.17 -9.99 -0.24
CA ASN A 92 6.62 -11.33 -0.59
C ASN A 92 8.11 -11.40 -0.39
N LYS A 93 8.51 -12.17 0.61
CA LYS A 93 9.93 -12.37 0.80
C LYS A 93 10.47 -13.29 -0.25
N MET A 94 11.67 -13.03 -0.68
CA MET A 94 12.36 -13.98 -1.52
C MET A 94 12.72 -15.15 -0.67
N ASN A 95 12.44 -16.31 -1.12
CA ASN A 95 12.80 -17.48 -0.39
C ASN A 95 14.00 -18.11 -0.96
N LYS A 96 13.95 -18.20 -0.40
CA LYS A 96 14.47 -18.87 -0.63
C LYS A 96 14.78 -19.33 -0.58
#